data_c6dfe0a823f3987233fa7933c5793b07
#
_entry.id   c6dfe0a823f3987233fa7933c5793b07
#
_cell.length_a   1.000
_cell.length_b   1.000
_cell.length_c   1.000
_cell.angle_alpha   90.00
_cell.angle_beta   90.00
_cell.angle_gamma   90.00
#
_symmetry.space_group_name_H-M   'P 1'
#
loop_
_entity.id
_entity.type
_entity.pdbx_description
1 polymer ?
#
loop_
_entity_poly.entity_id
_entity_poly.type
_entity_poly.pdbx_seq_one_letter_code
_entity_poly.pdbx_strand_id
1 'polypeptide(L)'
;MRLVIIFLIISVIYGQPKYNHPELDWYSFETEHFKIHYHDDAESSAREAATVAEHIYDNVTSFYDYEPKEKTHIVLKDTDDYSNGAAYYYDNKIVIWASPLNFELRGSHRWLQNVITHEFVHIISLQKSMKMGTKIPGAYFQYMGYEEEKRKDVLYGYPNMLVSYPIPGTSVPPWLAEGIAQYMYDEASWDTWDTHRDMILRDRTINNNLLSFDQISTFGKKGIGNESTYNTGYALSRYISYKYGSIALKNIIIELSNPLQYSVNDAIHNVLDIDGYHLYDDFKSTLKERYKKLTNLVE
;
A
#
# COMPACT_ATOMS: atom_id res chain seq x y z
N MET A 1 27.95 -27.97 22.61
CA MET A 1 26.80 -28.47 21.86
C MET A 1 25.46 -28.40 22.60
N ARG A 2 25.40 -28.63 23.95
CA ARG A 2 24.14 -28.54 24.72
C ARG A 2 23.62 -27.10 24.93
N LEU A 3 24.47 -26.08 24.95
CA LEU A 3 24.06 -24.67 25.11
C LEU A 3 23.35 -24.08 23.90
N VAL A 4 23.70 -24.53 22.69
CA VAL A 4 23.12 -24.03 21.42
C VAL A 4 21.67 -24.52 21.27
N ILE A 5 21.37 -25.73 21.77
CA ILE A 5 20.02 -26.29 21.69
C ILE A 5 19.06 -25.57 22.65
N ILE A 6 19.55 -25.14 23.83
CA ILE A 6 18.76 -24.36 24.80
C ILE A 6 18.43 -22.98 24.25
N PHE A 7 19.33 -22.31 23.50
CA PHE A 7 19.08 -21.03 22.86
C PHE A 7 18.06 -21.13 21.71
N LEU A 8 18.09 -22.21 20.95
CA LEU A 8 17.11 -22.46 19.87
C LEU A 8 15.71 -22.74 20.44
N ILE A 9 15.60 -23.42 21.56
CA ILE A 9 14.30 -23.67 22.20
C ILE A 9 13.73 -22.40 22.84
N ILE A 10 14.56 -21.53 23.39
CA ILE A 10 14.12 -20.24 23.95
C ILE A 10 13.68 -19.28 22.84
N SER A 11 14.31 -19.27 21.67
CA SER A 11 13.89 -18.42 20.54
C SER A 11 12.57 -18.86 19.89
N VAL A 12 12.18 -20.12 20.03
CA VAL A 12 10.87 -20.62 19.53
C VAL A 12 9.72 -20.29 20.49
N ILE A 13 10.03 -20.02 21.78
CA ILE A 13 9.00 -19.72 22.79
C ILE A 13 8.59 -18.23 22.78
N TYR A 14 9.32 -17.35 22.12
CA TYR A 14 9.05 -15.92 22.04
C TYR A 14 8.25 -15.47 20.79
N GLY A 15 7.61 -16.38 20.07
CA GLY A 15 6.48 -16.00 19.24
C GLY A 15 5.32 -15.66 20.18
N GLN A 16 5.11 -14.39 20.49
CA GLN A 16 3.93 -14.00 21.26
C GLN A 16 2.69 -14.52 20.51
N PRO A 17 1.90 -15.42 21.10
CA PRO A 17 0.65 -15.81 20.47
C PRO A 17 -0.19 -14.55 20.34
N LYS A 18 -0.63 -14.25 19.12
CA LYS A 18 -1.56 -13.15 18.88
C LYS A 18 -2.79 -13.41 19.73
N TYR A 19 -3.04 -12.54 20.69
CA TYR A 19 -4.22 -12.66 21.53
C TYR A 19 -5.44 -12.27 20.68
N ASN A 20 -6.46 -13.12 20.70
CA ASN A 20 -7.61 -12.96 19.81
C ASN A 20 -8.79 -12.26 20.49
N HIS A 21 -8.64 -11.78 21.71
CA HIS A 21 -9.66 -11.03 22.45
C HIS A 21 -11.04 -11.68 22.44
N PRO A 22 -11.18 -12.94 22.94
CA PRO A 22 -12.45 -13.67 22.95
C PRO A 22 -13.49 -13.06 23.88
N GLU A 23 -13.07 -12.14 24.76
CA GLU A 23 -13.91 -11.39 25.69
C GLU A 23 -14.69 -10.26 25.04
N LEU A 24 -14.37 -9.86 23.81
CA LEU A 24 -15.02 -8.76 23.13
C LEU A 24 -16.31 -9.21 22.44
N ASP A 25 -17.38 -8.47 22.67
CA ASP A 25 -18.61 -8.61 21.91
C ASP A 25 -18.55 -7.79 20.62
N TRP A 26 -18.74 -8.45 19.50
CA TRP A 26 -18.65 -7.84 18.17
C TRP A 26 -20.04 -7.58 17.61
N TYR A 27 -20.19 -6.38 17.05
CA TYR A 27 -21.39 -5.89 16.40
C TYR A 27 -21.11 -5.51 14.95
N SER A 28 -22.19 -5.39 14.18
CA SER A 28 -22.08 -4.85 12.82
C SER A 28 -23.37 -4.12 12.43
N PHE A 29 -23.19 -3.09 11.59
CA PHE A 29 -24.28 -2.45 10.87
C PHE A 29 -23.86 -2.17 9.42
N GLU A 30 -24.84 -1.87 8.58
CA GLU A 30 -24.63 -1.61 7.17
C GLU A 30 -25.04 -0.18 6.82
N THR A 31 -24.29 0.40 5.87
CA THR A 31 -24.63 1.61 5.16
C THR A 31 -24.96 1.27 3.70
N GLU A 32 -25.00 2.24 2.82
CA GLU A 32 -25.28 1.99 1.40
C GLU A 32 -24.19 1.15 0.74
N HIS A 33 -22.91 1.50 0.98
CA HIS A 33 -21.77 0.87 0.30
C HIS A 33 -20.85 0.06 1.22
N PHE A 34 -21.03 0.17 2.54
CA PHE A 34 -20.12 -0.46 3.51
C PHE A 34 -20.86 -1.34 4.51
N LYS A 35 -20.08 -2.28 5.10
CA LYS A 35 -20.45 -3.04 6.28
C LYS A 35 -19.42 -2.81 7.37
N ILE A 36 -19.83 -2.18 8.46
CA ILE A 36 -18.97 -1.78 9.57
C ILE A 36 -19.03 -2.83 10.66
N HIS A 37 -17.87 -3.31 11.11
CA HIS A 37 -17.73 -4.25 12.22
C HIS A 37 -16.93 -3.57 13.33
N TYR A 38 -17.38 -3.70 14.56
CA TYR A 38 -16.78 -3.05 15.72
C TYR A 38 -17.08 -3.83 17.00
N HIS A 39 -16.34 -3.59 18.07
CA HIS A 39 -16.63 -4.08 19.40
C HIS A 39 -17.19 -2.93 20.27
N ASP A 40 -17.73 -3.24 21.44
CA ASP A 40 -18.50 -2.32 22.31
C ASP A 40 -17.87 -0.93 22.46
N ASP A 41 -16.59 -0.87 22.80
CA ASP A 41 -15.90 0.40 23.08
C ASP A 41 -15.62 1.22 21.82
N ALA A 42 -15.76 0.64 20.63
CA ALA A 42 -15.47 1.27 19.34
C ALA A 42 -16.73 1.80 18.60
N GLU A 43 -17.92 1.80 19.21
CA GLU A 43 -19.17 2.21 18.52
C GLU A 43 -19.11 3.65 17.98
N SER A 44 -18.61 4.58 18.77
CA SER A 44 -18.48 5.99 18.34
C SER A 44 -17.59 6.13 17.11
N SER A 45 -16.44 5.48 17.14
CA SER A 45 -15.51 5.45 16.01
C SER A 45 -16.09 4.73 14.79
N ALA A 46 -16.93 3.71 15.01
CA ALA A 46 -17.60 3.00 13.93
C ALA A 46 -18.63 3.90 13.20
N ARG A 47 -19.38 4.73 13.93
CA ARG A 47 -20.31 5.69 13.34
C ARG A 47 -19.60 6.80 12.56
N GLU A 48 -18.48 7.31 13.10
CA GLU A 48 -17.63 8.25 12.39
C GLU A 48 -17.03 7.60 11.12
N ALA A 49 -16.52 6.39 11.22
CA ALA A 49 -15.96 5.64 10.08
C ALA A 49 -17.00 5.45 8.97
N ALA A 50 -18.24 5.11 9.31
CA ALA A 50 -19.32 4.99 8.35
C ALA A 50 -19.60 6.30 7.61
N THR A 51 -19.66 7.41 8.35
CA THR A 51 -19.88 8.75 7.78
C THR A 51 -18.77 9.14 6.82
N VAL A 52 -17.54 8.91 7.23
CA VAL A 52 -16.34 9.17 6.40
C VAL A 52 -16.36 8.32 5.14
N ALA A 53 -16.57 7.02 5.28
CA ALA A 53 -16.53 6.07 4.18
C ALA A 53 -17.57 6.41 3.10
N GLU A 54 -18.82 6.70 3.48
CA GLU A 54 -19.85 7.10 2.53
C GLU A 54 -19.52 8.45 1.86
N HIS A 55 -18.94 9.39 2.60
CA HIS A 55 -18.59 10.70 2.05
C HIS A 55 -17.53 10.64 0.95
N ILE A 56 -16.57 9.71 1.05
CA ILE A 56 -15.49 9.58 0.06
C ILE A 56 -15.83 8.64 -1.09
N TYR A 57 -16.87 7.84 -0.96
CA TYR A 57 -17.16 6.73 -1.89
C TYR A 57 -17.20 7.20 -3.34
N ASP A 58 -18.05 8.16 -3.66
CA ASP A 58 -18.23 8.66 -5.02
C ASP A 58 -16.96 9.28 -5.59
N ASN A 59 -16.21 10.02 -4.77
CA ASN A 59 -14.98 10.68 -5.21
C ASN A 59 -13.92 9.65 -5.63
N VAL A 60 -13.76 8.58 -4.85
CA VAL A 60 -12.74 7.55 -5.11
C VAL A 60 -13.19 6.63 -6.25
N THR A 61 -14.43 6.14 -6.24
CA THR A 61 -14.94 5.23 -7.27
C THR A 61 -15.02 5.89 -8.64
N SER A 62 -15.49 7.14 -8.71
CA SER A 62 -15.55 7.91 -9.95
C SER A 62 -14.17 8.20 -10.52
N PHE A 63 -13.18 8.51 -9.67
CA PHE A 63 -11.83 8.76 -10.14
C PHE A 63 -11.23 7.54 -10.85
N TYR A 64 -11.42 6.33 -10.30
CA TYR A 64 -10.89 5.10 -10.89
C TYR A 64 -11.84 4.44 -11.89
N ASP A 65 -13.09 4.94 -12.01
CA ASP A 65 -14.12 4.31 -12.82
C ASP A 65 -14.26 2.83 -12.46
N TYR A 66 -14.43 2.59 -11.15
CA TYR A 66 -14.51 1.26 -10.58
C TYR A 66 -15.29 1.26 -9.26
N GLU A 67 -16.23 0.35 -9.15
CA GLU A 67 -17.01 0.10 -7.95
C GLU A 67 -16.86 -1.36 -7.50
N PRO A 68 -16.68 -1.63 -6.19
CA PRO A 68 -16.72 -2.98 -5.66
C PRO A 68 -18.08 -3.65 -5.93
N LYS A 69 -18.07 -4.94 -6.24
CA LYS A 69 -19.32 -5.69 -6.51
C LYS A 69 -20.16 -5.95 -5.27
N GLU A 70 -19.54 -5.92 -4.11
CA GLU A 70 -20.14 -6.16 -2.79
C GLU A 70 -19.76 -5.01 -1.87
N LYS A 71 -20.51 -4.77 -0.81
CA LYS A 71 -20.16 -3.76 0.21
C LYS A 71 -18.78 -4.01 0.76
N THR A 72 -17.98 -2.95 0.87
CA THR A 72 -16.65 -3.05 1.48
C THR A 72 -16.79 -3.19 2.98
N HIS A 73 -16.10 -4.16 3.56
CA HIS A 73 -16.09 -4.39 5.00
C HIS A 73 -15.06 -3.49 5.67
N ILE A 74 -15.46 -2.74 6.70
CA ILE A 74 -14.55 -1.99 7.58
C ILE A 74 -14.60 -2.62 8.96
N VAL A 75 -13.46 -3.09 9.45
CA VAL A 75 -13.31 -3.71 10.77
C VAL A 75 -12.52 -2.77 11.66
N LEU A 76 -13.19 -2.23 12.67
CA LEU A 76 -12.57 -1.35 13.66
C LEU A 76 -12.09 -2.17 14.86
N LYS A 77 -10.84 -1.94 15.24
CA LYS A 77 -10.19 -2.49 16.42
C LYS A 77 -9.71 -1.36 17.30
N ASP A 78 -9.71 -1.57 18.59
CA ASP A 78 -9.17 -0.62 19.56
C ASP A 78 -8.78 -1.34 20.86
N THR A 79 -8.02 -2.40 20.74
CA THR A 79 -7.66 -3.29 21.85
C THR A 79 -6.22 -3.12 22.34
N ASP A 80 -5.41 -2.38 21.59
CA ASP A 80 -3.97 -2.22 21.86
C ASP A 80 -3.56 -0.77 21.61
N ASP A 81 -2.48 -0.32 22.25
CA ASP A 81 -1.80 0.95 21.93
C ASP A 81 -1.08 0.88 20.57
N TYR A 82 -1.79 0.41 19.57
CA TYR A 82 -1.31 0.26 18.20
C TYR A 82 -2.21 1.04 17.25
N SER A 83 -1.61 1.75 16.32
CA SER A 83 -2.32 2.53 15.33
C SER A 83 -1.85 2.13 13.94
N ASN A 84 -2.78 1.66 13.11
CA ASN A 84 -2.53 1.31 11.72
C ASN A 84 -3.84 1.19 10.94
N GLY A 85 -3.72 1.16 9.61
CA GLY A 85 -4.74 0.69 8.68
C GLY A 85 -4.17 -0.41 7.80
N ALA A 86 -5.03 -1.24 7.23
CA ALA A 86 -4.64 -2.22 6.24
C ALA A 86 -5.81 -2.56 5.31
N ALA A 87 -5.61 -2.41 4.02
CA ALA A 87 -6.55 -2.84 2.98
C ALA A 87 -6.24 -4.25 2.48
N TYR A 88 -7.21 -5.12 2.58
CA TYR A 88 -7.20 -6.45 1.98
C TYR A 88 -8.03 -6.43 0.71
N TYR A 89 -7.46 -5.89 -0.37
CA TYR A 89 -8.20 -5.63 -1.62
C TYR A 89 -8.81 -6.88 -2.24
N TYR A 90 -8.18 -8.05 -2.10
CA TYR A 90 -8.72 -9.34 -2.59
C TYR A 90 -9.88 -9.88 -1.72
N ASP A 91 -10.03 -9.40 -0.49
CA ASP A 91 -11.09 -9.76 0.46
C ASP A 91 -12.13 -8.63 0.64
N ASN A 92 -11.97 -7.55 -0.12
CA ASN A 92 -12.79 -6.34 -0.07
C ASN A 92 -12.99 -5.84 1.37
N LYS A 93 -11.91 -5.79 2.16
CA LYS A 93 -11.92 -5.50 3.58
C LYS A 93 -10.83 -4.52 3.98
N ILE A 94 -11.18 -3.61 4.86
CA ILE A 94 -10.29 -2.66 5.53
C ILE A 94 -10.27 -3.01 7.02
N VAL A 95 -9.11 -3.06 7.64
CA VAL A 95 -8.95 -3.22 9.09
C VAL A 95 -8.27 -1.98 9.62
N ILE A 96 -8.85 -1.34 10.63
CA ILE A 96 -8.37 -0.07 11.20
C ILE A 96 -8.30 -0.19 12.71
N TRP A 97 -7.21 0.29 13.30
CA TRP A 97 -7.13 0.60 14.73
C TRP A 97 -7.70 2.00 14.92
N ALA A 98 -8.75 2.12 15.73
CA ALA A 98 -9.53 3.36 15.85
C ALA A 98 -8.73 4.48 16.54
N SER A 99 -7.91 4.15 17.53
CA SER A 99 -7.09 5.13 18.24
C SER A 99 -5.94 5.64 17.37
N PRO A 100 -5.77 6.97 17.26
CA PRO A 100 -4.65 7.54 16.54
C PRO A 100 -3.36 7.42 17.35
N LEU A 101 -2.29 6.97 16.73
CA LEU A 101 -0.96 7.13 17.28
C LEU A 101 -0.31 8.35 16.63
N ASN A 102 -0.04 9.39 17.43
CA ASN A 102 0.66 10.55 16.94
C ASN A 102 2.10 10.20 16.61
N PHE A 103 2.43 10.30 15.33
CA PHE A 103 3.77 10.09 14.84
C PHE A 103 4.36 11.41 14.38
N GLU A 104 5.45 11.83 15.00
CA GLU A 104 6.05 13.16 14.80
C GLU A 104 6.35 13.48 13.32
N LEU A 105 6.70 12.47 12.52
CA LEU A 105 7.02 12.67 11.10
C LEU A 105 5.78 12.84 10.21
N ARG A 106 4.58 12.58 10.72
CA ARG A 106 3.31 12.77 10.00
C ARG A 106 2.48 13.93 10.50
N GLY A 107 2.88 14.56 11.61
CA GLY A 107 2.15 15.65 12.22
C GLY A 107 0.80 15.24 12.81
N SER A 108 -0.01 16.23 13.21
CA SER A 108 -1.38 16.02 13.69
C SER A 108 -2.35 15.98 12.52
N HIS A 109 -3.25 14.99 12.49
CA HIS A 109 -4.24 14.81 11.42
C HIS A 109 -5.51 14.14 11.95
N ARG A 110 -6.59 14.22 11.20
CA ARG A 110 -7.84 13.50 11.49
C ARG A 110 -7.66 12.03 11.12
N TRP A 111 -7.33 11.22 12.10
CA TRP A 111 -6.90 9.84 11.90
C TRP A 111 -7.89 9.00 11.09
N LEU A 112 -9.14 8.84 11.56
CA LEU A 112 -10.11 8.00 10.87
C LEU A 112 -10.39 8.48 9.46
N GLN A 113 -10.49 9.79 9.26
CA GLN A 113 -10.71 10.38 7.96
C GLN A 113 -9.59 10.03 6.97
N ASN A 114 -8.35 10.20 7.40
CA ASN A 114 -7.20 9.96 6.53
C ASN A 114 -6.98 8.48 6.27
N VAL A 115 -7.05 7.64 7.31
CA VAL A 115 -6.80 6.21 7.15
C VAL A 115 -7.89 5.52 6.34
N ILE A 116 -9.17 5.86 6.54
CA ILE A 116 -10.25 5.27 5.76
C ILE A 116 -10.13 5.67 4.28
N THR A 117 -9.83 6.94 4.00
CA THR A 117 -9.61 7.38 2.62
C THR A 117 -8.45 6.63 2.00
N HIS A 118 -7.32 6.55 2.69
CA HIS A 118 -6.12 5.85 2.23
C HIS A 118 -6.40 4.38 1.90
N GLU A 119 -6.97 3.65 2.86
CA GLU A 119 -7.23 2.23 2.69
C GLU A 119 -8.33 1.95 1.65
N PHE A 120 -9.33 2.84 1.54
CA PHE A 120 -10.35 2.68 0.50
C PHE A 120 -9.79 2.92 -0.91
N VAL A 121 -8.87 3.86 -1.06
CA VAL A 121 -8.15 4.03 -2.34
C VAL A 121 -7.36 2.78 -2.70
N HIS A 122 -6.73 2.09 -1.73
CA HIS A 122 -6.11 0.80 -1.99
C HIS A 122 -7.13 -0.25 -2.47
N ILE A 123 -8.29 -0.35 -1.83
CA ILE A 123 -9.35 -1.26 -2.28
C ILE A 123 -9.68 -1.00 -3.75
N ILE A 124 -10.01 0.22 -4.10
CA ILE A 124 -10.47 0.58 -5.45
C ILE A 124 -9.35 0.45 -6.49
N SER A 125 -8.20 1.07 -6.24
CA SER A 125 -7.11 1.12 -7.21
C SER A 125 -6.46 -0.26 -7.44
N LEU A 126 -6.27 -1.04 -6.38
CA LEU A 126 -5.68 -2.37 -6.51
C LEU A 126 -6.66 -3.37 -7.10
N GLN A 127 -7.96 -3.32 -6.77
CA GLN A 127 -8.97 -4.14 -7.44
C GLN A 127 -9.09 -3.77 -8.93
N LYS A 128 -9.05 -2.48 -9.29
CA LYS A 128 -9.01 -2.02 -10.68
C LYS A 128 -7.79 -2.54 -11.43
N SER A 129 -6.65 -2.67 -10.77
CA SER A 129 -5.39 -3.16 -11.37
C SER A 129 -5.27 -4.68 -11.45
N MET A 130 -6.25 -5.44 -10.93
CA MET A 130 -6.16 -6.89 -10.87
C MET A 130 -6.13 -7.52 -12.26
N LYS A 131 -5.16 -8.41 -12.48
CA LYS A 131 -4.98 -9.18 -13.72
C LYS A 131 -5.87 -10.42 -13.80
N MET A 132 -6.35 -10.87 -12.65
CA MET A 132 -7.22 -12.02 -12.45
C MET A 132 -8.45 -11.59 -11.64
N GLY A 133 -9.37 -12.49 -11.37
CA GLY A 133 -10.53 -12.17 -10.53
C GLY A 133 -10.11 -11.64 -9.15
N THR A 134 -10.89 -10.71 -8.59
CA THR A 134 -10.56 -9.99 -7.35
C THR A 134 -10.26 -10.88 -6.14
N LYS A 135 -10.75 -12.12 -6.13
CA LYS A 135 -10.48 -13.11 -5.07
C LYS A 135 -9.23 -13.97 -5.32
N ILE A 136 -8.46 -13.68 -6.38
CA ILE A 136 -7.25 -14.42 -6.72
C ILE A 136 -6.04 -13.49 -6.60
N PRO A 137 -5.39 -13.43 -5.41
CA PRO A 137 -4.30 -12.48 -5.17
C PRO A 137 -3.02 -12.82 -5.94
N GLY A 138 -2.91 -14.04 -6.45
CA GLY A 138 -1.79 -14.50 -7.27
C GLY A 138 -1.93 -15.97 -7.65
N ALA A 139 -1.11 -16.38 -8.58
CA ALA A 139 -1.02 -17.78 -9.03
C ALA A 139 0.45 -18.19 -9.17
N TYR A 140 0.70 -19.48 -9.22
CA TYR A 140 2.02 -20.02 -9.49
C TYR A 140 1.94 -21.01 -10.64
N PHE A 141 2.81 -20.85 -11.61
CA PHE A 141 3.10 -21.87 -12.59
C PHE A 141 4.36 -22.61 -12.15
N GLN A 142 4.28 -23.93 -12.01
CA GLN A 142 5.40 -24.74 -11.59
C GLN A 142 5.72 -25.79 -12.65
N TYR A 143 6.97 -25.85 -13.04
CA TYR A 143 7.52 -26.92 -13.84
C TYR A 143 8.42 -27.81 -12.97
N MET A 144 8.17 -29.12 -12.97
CA MET A 144 8.95 -30.09 -12.23
C MET A 144 9.57 -31.08 -13.20
N GLY A 145 10.90 -31.18 -13.20
CA GLY A 145 11.64 -32.24 -13.89
C GLY A 145 11.97 -33.35 -12.91
N TYR A 146 11.89 -34.57 -13.37
CA TYR A 146 12.23 -35.76 -12.58
C TYR A 146 13.44 -36.45 -13.19
N GLU A 147 14.20 -37.18 -12.35
CA GLU A 147 15.25 -38.08 -12.84
C GLU A 147 14.63 -39.19 -13.67
N GLU A 148 15.27 -39.55 -14.78
CA GLU A 148 14.82 -40.61 -15.67
C GLU A 148 14.87 -41.97 -14.97
N GLU A 149 15.85 -42.20 -14.12
CA GLU A 149 15.98 -43.41 -13.33
C GLU A 149 15.59 -43.20 -11.87
N LYS A 150 14.66 -44.01 -11.40
CA LYS A 150 14.21 -43.98 -10.00
C LYS A 150 15.32 -44.54 -9.11
N ARG A 151 15.79 -43.74 -8.19
CA ARG A 151 16.73 -44.17 -7.16
C ARG A 151 16.10 -45.17 -6.21
N LYS A 152 16.83 -46.23 -5.87
CA LYS A 152 16.33 -47.32 -4.98
C LYS A 152 16.23 -46.86 -3.51
N ASP A 153 16.97 -45.82 -3.11
CA ASP A 153 17.04 -45.27 -1.76
C ASP A 153 15.94 -44.21 -1.48
N VAL A 154 15.10 -43.91 -2.47
CA VAL A 154 14.03 -42.89 -2.35
C VAL A 154 12.70 -43.57 -2.57
N LEU A 155 11.81 -43.44 -1.59
CA LEU A 155 10.48 -44.08 -1.62
C LEU A 155 9.58 -43.51 -2.73
N TYR A 156 9.75 -42.23 -3.01
CA TYR A 156 9.05 -41.50 -4.07
C TYR A 156 10.07 -40.74 -4.92
N GLY A 157 9.83 -40.66 -6.23
CA GLY A 157 10.67 -39.82 -7.09
C GLY A 157 10.57 -38.33 -6.67
N TYR A 158 11.68 -37.75 -6.31
CA TYR A 158 11.77 -36.31 -6.10
C TYR A 158 12.06 -35.59 -7.42
N PRO A 159 11.52 -34.39 -7.62
CA PRO A 159 11.95 -33.61 -8.76
C PRO A 159 13.44 -33.24 -8.61
N ASN A 160 14.20 -33.44 -9.66
CA ASN A 160 15.58 -33.00 -9.76
C ASN A 160 15.69 -31.53 -10.20
N MET A 161 14.58 -30.97 -10.71
CA MET A 161 14.44 -29.59 -11.08
C MET A 161 13.05 -29.09 -10.73
N LEU A 162 13.00 -27.96 -10.03
CA LEU A 162 11.77 -27.23 -9.72
C LEU A 162 11.93 -25.77 -10.14
N VAL A 163 11.14 -25.35 -11.11
CA VAL A 163 11.06 -23.95 -11.53
C VAL A 163 9.68 -23.42 -11.21
N SER A 164 9.63 -22.35 -10.44
CA SER A 164 8.37 -21.73 -10.03
C SER A 164 8.30 -20.29 -10.58
N TYR A 165 7.22 -20.01 -11.30
CA TYR A 165 6.92 -18.69 -11.85
C TYR A 165 5.73 -18.11 -11.10
N PRO A 166 5.93 -17.12 -10.20
CA PRO A 166 4.82 -16.42 -9.59
C PRO A 166 4.14 -15.50 -10.60
N ILE A 167 2.82 -15.54 -10.63
CA ILE A 167 1.98 -14.63 -11.41
C ILE A 167 1.21 -13.78 -10.39
N PRO A 168 1.63 -12.53 -10.13
CA PRO A 168 0.97 -11.68 -9.16
C PRO A 168 -0.42 -11.26 -9.63
N GLY A 169 -1.35 -11.10 -8.69
CA GLY A 169 -2.69 -10.57 -8.99
C GLY A 169 -2.65 -9.12 -9.44
N THR A 170 -1.73 -8.33 -8.91
CA THR A 170 -1.43 -6.96 -9.34
C THR A 170 0.08 -6.74 -9.46
N SER A 171 0.48 -5.82 -10.33
CA SER A 171 1.88 -5.38 -10.50
C SER A 171 2.09 -3.91 -10.14
N VAL A 172 1.14 -3.31 -9.41
CA VAL A 172 1.29 -1.94 -8.90
C VAL A 172 2.42 -1.91 -7.87
N PRO A 173 3.47 -1.09 -8.07
CA PRO A 173 4.57 -1.01 -7.12
C PRO A 173 4.19 -0.22 -5.87
N PRO A 174 4.86 -0.45 -4.72
CA PRO A 174 4.58 0.24 -3.46
C PRO A 174 4.49 1.75 -3.56
N TRP A 175 5.44 2.41 -4.22
CA TRP A 175 5.45 3.87 -4.33
C TRP A 175 4.20 4.42 -5.03
N LEU A 176 3.68 3.70 -6.03
CA LEU A 176 2.48 4.12 -6.75
C LEU A 176 1.23 3.82 -5.92
N ALA A 177 1.13 2.64 -5.32
CA ALA A 177 0.00 2.28 -4.46
C ALA A 177 -0.15 3.28 -3.30
N GLU A 178 0.94 3.52 -2.56
CA GLU A 178 0.95 4.44 -1.41
C GLU A 178 0.82 5.90 -1.84
N GLY A 179 1.49 6.25 -2.95
CA GLY A 179 1.47 7.61 -3.48
C GLY A 179 0.08 8.06 -3.92
N ILE A 180 -0.66 7.23 -4.63
CA ILE A 180 -2.04 7.55 -5.05
C ILE A 180 -3.02 7.52 -3.87
N ALA A 181 -2.80 6.66 -2.88
CA ALA A 181 -3.63 6.62 -1.69
C ALA A 181 -3.50 7.92 -0.87
N GLN A 182 -2.30 8.47 -0.77
CA GLN A 182 -2.09 9.79 -0.16
C GLN A 182 -2.53 10.94 -1.06
N TYR A 183 -2.35 10.83 -2.37
CA TYR A 183 -2.81 11.83 -3.34
C TYR A 183 -4.33 12.06 -3.26
N MET A 184 -5.11 11.03 -3.03
CA MET A 184 -6.56 11.13 -2.88
C MET A 184 -7.02 11.91 -1.65
N TYR A 185 -6.15 12.23 -0.69
CA TYR A 185 -6.47 13.16 0.38
C TYR A 185 -6.77 14.56 -0.18
N ASP A 186 -5.94 15.04 -1.09
CA ASP A 186 -6.15 16.33 -1.75
C ASP A 186 -7.47 16.33 -2.57
N GLU A 187 -7.74 15.26 -3.32
CA GLU A 187 -8.98 15.13 -4.12
C GLU A 187 -10.23 14.99 -3.23
N ALA A 188 -10.11 14.36 -2.08
CA ALA A 188 -11.17 14.30 -1.08
C ALA A 188 -11.36 15.63 -0.31
N SER A 189 -10.51 16.62 -0.57
CA SER A 189 -10.50 17.95 0.07
C SER A 189 -10.32 17.90 1.61
N TRP A 190 -9.66 16.88 2.14
CA TRP A 190 -9.57 16.67 3.58
C TRP A 190 -8.20 16.88 4.17
N ASP A 191 -7.14 16.63 3.39
CA ASP A 191 -5.76 16.77 3.85
C ASP A 191 -4.89 17.34 2.74
N THR A 192 -3.80 17.94 3.12
CA THR A 192 -2.81 18.50 2.23
C THR A 192 -1.42 18.01 2.61
N TRP A 193 -0.48 18.15 1.70
CA TRP A 193 0.93 17.88 1.97
C TRP A 193 1.47 18.78 3.09
N ASP A 194 1.77 18.19 4.24
CA ASP A 194 2.27 18.90 5.40
C ASP A 194 3.80 19.11 5.40
N THR A 195 4.26 19.99 6.27
CA THR A 195 5.68 20.37 6.37
C THR A 195 6.54 19.24 6.94
N HIS A 196 5.99 18.31 7.74
CA HIS A 196 6.73 17.19 8.30
C HIS A 196 7.09 16.17 7.23
N ARG A 197 6.12 15.81 6.38
CA ARG A 197 6.36 14.94 5.23
C ARG A 197 7.33 15.57 4.23
N ASP A 198 7.18 16.88 3.97
CA ASP A 198 8.07 17.64 3.10
C ASP A 198 9.50 17.71 3.65
N MET A 199 9.68 17.71 4.96
CA MET A 199 11.00 17.75 5.60
C MET A 199 11.88 16.55 5.19
N ILE A 200 11.35 15.34 5.23
CA ILE A 200 12.10 14.13 4.83
C ILE A 200 12.49 14.20 3.36
N LEU A 201 11.54 14.57 2.51
CA LEU A 201 11.76 14.68 1.06
C LEU A 201 12.81 15.76 0.74
N ARG A 202 12.73 16.90 1.41
CA ARG A 202 13.68 18.02 1.28
C ARG A 202 15.07 17.62 1.72
N ASP A 203 15.22 17.05 2.91
CA ASP A 203 16.52 16.61 3.43
C ASP A 203 17.20 15.64 2.47
N ARG A 204 16.48 14.63 2.01
CA ARG A 204 17.00 13.65 1.06
C ARG A 204 17.37 14.27 -0.29
N THR A 205 16.59 15.25 -0.74
CA THR A 205 16.85 15.94 -2.02
C THR A 205 18.11 16.81 -1.93
N ILE A 206 18.25 17.62 -0.88
CA ILE A 206 19.40 18.51 -0.67
C ILE A 206 20.68 17.70 -0.52
N ASN A 207 20.63 16.60 0.23
CA ASN A 207 21.79 15.73 0.47
C ASN A 207 22.05 14.71 -0.66
N ASN A 208 21.33 14.79 -1.79
CA ASN A 208 21.41 13.83 -2.90
C ASN A 208 21.23 12.37 -2.47
N ASN A 209 20.35 12.14 -1.51
CA ASN A 209 20.08 10.83 -0.89
C ASN A 209 18.65 10.34 -1.14
N LEU A 210 18.01 10.78 -2.23
CA LEU A 210 16.76 10.22 -2.69
C LEU A 210 16.97 8.77 -3.15
N LEU A 211 16.01 7.92 -2.84
CA LEU A 211 15.97 6.55 -3.35
C LEU A 211 15.93 6.55 -4.89
N SER A 212 16.49 5.52 -5.52
CA SER A 212 16.33 5.33 -6.97
C SER A 212 14.89 4.91 -7.31
N PHE A 213 14.52 4.99 -8.59
CA PHE A 213 13.22 4.54 -9.08
C PHE A 213 12.93 3.07 -8.74
N ASP A 214 13.96 2.21 -8.83
CA ASP A 214 13.82 0.80 -8.43
C ASP A 214 13.69 0.64 -6.92
N GLN A 215 14.42 1.43 -6.14
CA GLN A 215 14.39 1.33 -4.68
C GLN A 215 13.05 1.76 -4.07
N ILE A 216 12.36 2.74 -4.65
CA ILE A 216 11.00 3.13 -4.19
C ILE A 216 9.94 2.09 -4.53
N SER A 217 10.25 1.14 -5.40
CA SER A 217 9.36 0.02 -5.76
C SER A 217 9.36 -1.11 -4.73
N THR A 218 10.11 -0.98 -3.64
CA THR A 218 10.13 -1.91 -2.51
C THR A 218 10.11 -1.17 -1.19
N PHE A 219 9.41 -1.74 -0.20
CA PHE A 219 9.42 -1.17 1.14
C PHE A 219 10.80 -1.33 1.81
N GLY A 220 11.20 -0.30 2.55
CA GLY A 220 12.40 -0.35 3.38
C GLY A 220 12.23 -1.29 4.57
N LYS A 221 13.37 -1.75 5.12
CA LYS A 221 13.38 -2.62 6.30
C LYS A 221 13.17 -1.88 7.63
N LYS A 222 13.15 -0.56 7.62
CA LYS A 222 13.00 0.31 8.81
C LYS A 222 11.94 1.37 8.52
N GLY A 223 11.33 1.91 9.59
CA GLY A 223 10.25 2.90 9.48
C GLY A 223 10.58 4.09 8.59
N ILE A 224 11.77 4.72 8.74
CA ILE A 224 12.19 5.84 7.88
C ILE A 224 12.34 5.42 6.41
N GLY A 225 12.74 4.17 6.14
CA GLY A 225 12.81 3.63 4.79
C GLY A 225 11.42 3.50 4.17
N ASN A 226 10.44 3.06 4.95
CA ASN A 226 9.03 3.00 4.53
C ASN A 226 8.48 4.40 4.28
N GLU A 227 8.64 5.34 5.22
CA GLU A 227 8.20 6.74 5.06
C GLU A 227 8.78 7.37 3.79
N SER A 228 10.01 7.00 3.40
CA SER A 228 10.58 7.49 2.14
C SER A 228 9.84 7.00 0.91
N THR A 229 9.32 5.77 0.91
CA THR A 229 8.48 5.24 -0.17
C THR A 229 7.14 5.98 -0.22
N TYR A 230 6.48 6.17 0.91
CA TYR A 230 5.23 6.94 1.02
C TYR A 230 5.41 8.38 0.52
N ASN A 231 6.37 9.11 1.09
CA ASN A 231 6.56 10.52 0.81
C ASN A 231 7.04 10.78 -0.62
N THR A 232 7.97 9.97 -1.12
CA THR A 232 8.44 10.07 -2.50
C THR A 232 7.34 9.67 -3.48
N GLY A 233 6.60 8.60 -3.18
CA GLY A 233 5.47 8.13 -3.99
C GLY A 233 4.37 9.18 -4.11
N TYR A 234 3.99 9.81 -3.00
CA TYR A 234 3.02 10.90 -3.02
C TYR A 234 3.50 12.11 -3.83
N ALA A 235 4.73 12.57 -3.59
CA ALA A 235 5.29 13.69 -4.33
C ALA A 235 5.40 13.40 -5.84
N LEU A 236 5.76 12.17 -6.21
CA LEU A 236 5.82 11.73 -7.61
C LEU A 236 4.40 11.65 -8.22
N SER A 237 3.42 11.14 -7.49
CA SER A 237 2.02 11.13 -7.94
C SER A 237 1.49 12.55 -8.19
N ARG A 238 1.78 13.49 -7.29
CA ARG A 238 1.45 14.92 -7.49
C ARG A 238 2.17 15.51 -8.70
N TYR A 239 3.44 15.16 -8.89
CA TYR A 239 4.20 15.63 -10.06
C TYR A 239 3.60 15.11 -11.37
N ILE A 240 3.24 13.81 -11.41
CA ILE A 240 2.56 13.22 -12.58
C ILE A 240 1.24 13.93 -12.84
N SER A 241 0.42 14.10 -11.80
CA SER A 241 -0.86 14.80 -11.91
C SER A 241 -0.70 16.24 -12.40
N TYR A 242 0.25 16.98 -11.88
CA TYR A 242 0.51 18.35 -12.28
C TYR A 242 0.98 18.48 -13.73
N LYS A 243 1.88 17.58 -14.15
CA LYS A 243 2.52 17.67 -15.49
C LYS A 243 1.67 17.04 -16.59
N TYR A 244 0.93 15.97 -16.30
CA TYR A 244 0.21 15.16 -17.29
C TYR A 244 -1.30 15.09 -17.03
N GLY A 245 -1.80 15.73 -15.97
CA GLY A 245 -3.18 15.65 -15.52
C GLY A 245 -3.44 14.46 -14.59
N SER A 246 -4.42 14.61 -13.68
CA SER A 246 -4.76 13.57 -12.68
C SER A 246 -5.18 12.25 -13.31
N ILE A 247 -5.82 12.28 -14.47
CA ILE A 247 -6.25 11.11 -15.21
C ILE A 247 -5.08 10.19 -15.61
N ALA A 248 -3.84 10.71 -15.68
CA ALA A 248 -2.65 9.93 -15.98
C ALA A 248 -2.40 8.84 -14.91
N LEU A 249 -2.65 9.14 -13.64
CA LEU A 249 -2.51 8.17 -12.54
C LEU A 249 -3.48 6.99 -12.72
N LYS A 250 -4.75 7.28 -13.02
CA LYS A 250 -5.75 6.26 -13.33
C LYS A 250 -5.34 5.41 -14.53
N ASN A 251 -4.87 6.04 -15.60
CA ASN A 251 -4.48 5.34 -16.83
C ASN A 251 -3.29 4.40 -16.60
N ILE A 252 -2.33 4.77 -15.76
CA ILE A 252 -1.22 3.89 -15.37
C ILE A 252 -1.75 2.67 -14.59
N ILE A 253 -2.71 2.85 -13.70
CA ILE A 253 -3.37 1.73 -12.98
C ILE A 253 -4.11 0.82 -13.96
N ILE A 254 -4.83 1.37 -14.94
CA ILE A 254 -5.52 0.60 -15.97
C ILE A 254 -4.52 -0.17 -16.83
N GLU A 255 -3.42 0.46 -17.24
CA GLU A 255 -2.38 -0.21 -18.04
C GLU A 255 -1.76 -1.39 -17.27
N LEU A 256 -1.51 -1.21 -15.95
CA LEU A 256 -1.04 -2.27 -15.08
C LEU A 256 -2.05 -3.40 -14.87
N SER A 257 -3.32 -3.23 -15.22
CA SER A 257 -4.32 -4.31 -15.19
C SER A 257 -4.21 -5.28 -16.37
N ASN A 258 -3.51 -4.91 -17.43
CA ASN A 258 -3.28 -5.77 -18.57
C ASN A 258 -2.53 -7.05 -18.12
N PRO A 259 -3.04 -8.26 -18.47
CA PRO A 259 -2.45 -9.53 -18.03
C PRO A 259 -0.96 -9.71 -18.37
N LEU A 260 -0.47 -9.05 -19.40
CA LEU A 260 0.93 -9.14 -19.85
C LEU A 260 1.80 -7.97 -19.38
N GLN A 261 1.23 -6.95 -18.73
CA GLN A 261 1.97 -5.78 -18.28
C GLN A 261 2.42 -5.92 -16.82
N TYR A 262 3.70 -6.21 -16.62
CA TYR A 262 4.30 -6.39 -15.29
C TYR A 262 5.25 -5.26 -14.88
N SER A 263 5.66 -4.43 -15.82
CA SER A 263 6.61 -3.35 -15.62
C SER A 263 5.89 -2.01 -15.46
N VAL A 264 6.07 -1.35 -14.32
CA VAL A 264 5.57 0.01 -14.13
C VAL A 264 6.27 1.00 -15.05
N ASN A 265 7.55 0.76 -15.39
CA ASN A 265 8.29 1.57 -16.34
C ASN A 265 7.59 1.58 -17.72
N ASP A 266 7.23 0.40 -18.22
CA ASP A 266 6.58 0.27 -19.51
C ASP A 266 5.13 0.79 -19.48
N ALA A 267 4.44 0.61 -18.35
CA ALA A 267 3.11 1.19 -18.15
C ALA A 267 3.14 2.72 -18.19
N ILE A 268 4.14 3.34 -17.55
CA ILE A 268 4.36 4.78 -17.61
C ILE A 268 4.65 5.20 -19.06
N HIS A 269 5.53 4.48 -19.76
CA HIS A 269 5.86 4.77 -21.14
C HIS A 269 4.63 4.71 -22.07
N ASN A 270 3.81 3.67 -21.93
CA ASN A 270 2.60 3.49 -22.75
C ASN A 270 1.55 4.60 -22.51
N VAL A 271 1.52 5.17 -21.31
CA VAL A 271 0.53 6.20 -20.95
C VAL A 271 1.04 7.61 -21.16
N LEU A 272 2.34 7.88 -20.90
CA LEU A 272 2.90 9.24 -20.86
C LEU A 272 3.90 9.54 -21.98
N ASP A 273 4.21 8.57 -22.82
CA ASP A 273 5.26 8.65 -23.88
C ASP A 273 6.65 9.05 -23.33
N ILE A 274 6.91 8.69 -22.07
CA ILE A 274 8.21 8.84 -21.40
C ILE A 274 8.43 7.64 -20.49
N ASP A 275 9.62 7.07 -20.47
CA ASP A 275 9.90 5.97 -19.54
C ASP A 275 10.01 6.45 -18.08
N GLY A 276 9.74 5.53 -17.15
CA GLY A 276 9.67 5.84 -15.73
C GLY A 276 10.99 6.36 -15.14
N TYR A 277 12.14 5.94 -15.66
CA TYR A 277 13.44 6.42 -15.20
C TYR A 277 13.66 7.88 -15.58
N HIS A 278 13.38 8.26 -16.83
CA HIS A 278 13.44 9.65 -17.27
C HIS A 278 12.42 10.52 -16.55
N LEU A 279 11.18 10.04 -16.40
CA LEU A 279 10.15 10.72 -15.59
C LEU A 279 10.65 11.01 -14.17
N TYR A 280 11.30 10.01 -13.54
CA TYR A 280 11.82 10.14 -12.18
C TYR A 280 13.03 11.09 -12.11
N ASP A 281 13.90 11.12 -13.11
CA ASP A 281 15.00 12.08 -13.19
C ASP A 281 14.50 13.51 -13.37
N ASP A 282 13.49 13.74 -14.18
CA ASP A 282 12.80 15.03 -14.31
C ASP A 282 12.19 15.48 -12.98
N PHE A 283 11.51 14.55 -12.28
CA PHE A 283 10.96 14.81 -10.96
C PHE A 283 12.05 15.21 -9.95
N LYS A 284 13.16 14.47 -9.86
CA LYS A 284 14.29 14.81 -8.98
C LYS A 284 14.85 16.20 -9.29
N SER A 285 14.97 16.54 -10.57
CA SER A 285 15.45 17.84 -11.01
C SER A 285 14.51 18.96 -10.56
N THR A 286 13.21 18.76 -10.69
CA THR A 286 12.18 19.69 -10.22
C THR A 286 12.23 19.89 -8.70
N LEU A 287 12.43 18.80 -7.94
CA LEU A 287 12.59 18.89 -6.48
C LEU A 287 13.84 19.68 -6.07
N LYS A 288 14.97 19.44 -6.75
CA LYS A 288 16.22 20.17 -6.49
C LYS A 288 16.04 21.67 -6.71
N GLU A 289 15.40 22.06 -7.80
CA GLU A 289 15.11 23.47 -8.08
C GLU A 289 14.18 24.09 -7.02
N ARG A 290 13.12 23.38 -6.66
CA ARG A 290 12.18 23.81 -5.62
C ARG A 290 12.88 24.06 -4.29
N TYR A 291 13.66 23.12 -3.80
CA TYR A 291 14.29 23.23 -2.50
C TYR A 291 15.48 24.19 -2.50
N LYS A 292 16.21 24.33 -3.60
CA LYS A 292 17.23 25.36 -3.75
C LYS A 292 16.63 26.76 -3.64
N LYS A 293 15.46 27.01 -4.24
CA LYS A 293 14.76 28.30 -4.09
C LYS A 293 14.37 28.56 -2.66
N LEU A 294 13.88 27.54 -1.93
CA LEU A 294 13.49 27.68 -0.52
C LEU A 294 14.71 27.93 0.39
N THR A 295 15.84 27.29 0.16
CA THR A 295 17.08 27.51 0.93
C THR A 295 17.59 28.94 0.75
N ASN A 296 17.59 29.45 -0.49
CA ASN A 296 18.04 30.83 -0.77
C ASN A 296 17.12 31.92 -0.19
N LEU A 297 15.90 31.58 0.27
CA LEU A 297 14.99 32.53 0.93
C LEU A 297 15.26 32.64 2.44
N VAL A 298 16.04 31.73 2.99
CA VAL A 298 16.34 31.65 4.44
C VAL A 298 17.74 32.17 4.75
N GLU A 299 18.62 32.28 3.76
CA GLU A 299 19.92 32.97 3.83
C GLU A 299 19.76 34.48 3.59
#